data_38048b8d45167e7d97dbd530d16ab33a
#
_entry.id   38048b8d45167e7d97dbd530d16ab33a
#
_cell.length_a   1.000
_cell.length_b   1.000
_cell.length_c   1.000
_cell.angle_alpha   90.00
_cell.angle_beta   90.00
_cell.angle_gamma   90.00
#
_symmetry.space_group_name_H-M   'P 1'
#
loop_
_entity.id
_entity.type
_entity.pdbx_description
1 polymer ?
#
loop_
_entity_poly.entity_id
_entity_poly.type
_entity_poly.pdbx_seq_one_letter_code
_entity_poly.pdbx_strand_id
1 'polypeptide(L)'
;LPLNKSREKKTWRWGKATFNKLKDTELFVKEVKGEYRVYKKRRLKTNTGKRPKTVWYESKYDASSNGIMLLNKIFGKRNVFNYPKSIFAVKDALKVVSHHNSTILDFFSGSGTTGQAVLELNKEDGGNRQFIMCTNNENEICEEVTYPRIQKVIEGYADVDGIPANI
;
A
#
# COMPACT_ATOMS: atom_id res chain seq x y z
N LEU A 1 -13.26 -10.54 -36.52
CA LEU A 1 -12.97 -11.45 -35.39
C LEU A 1 -11.52 -11.18 -34.92
N PRO A 2 -11.25 -11.21 -33.60
CA PRO A 2 -9.89 -11.03 -33.11
C PRO A 2 -9.03 -12.21 -33.55
N LEU A 3 -7.76 -11.93 -33.86
CA LEU A 3 -6.78 -12.94 -34.20
C LEU A 3 -5.91 -13.23 -32.96
N ASN A 4 -5.50 -14.48 -32.77
CA ASN A 4 -4.48 -14.83 -31.80
C ASN A 4 -3.07 -14.57 -32.35
N LYS A 5 -2.02 -14.87 -31.59
CA LYS A 5 -0.63 -14.74 -32.04
C LYS A 5 -0.30 -15.57 -33.27
N SER A 6 -1.03 -16.65 -33.51
CA SER A 6 -0.90 -17.53 -34.69
C SER A 6 -1.81 -17.10 -35.85
N ARG A 7 -2.41 -15.89 -35.80
CA ARG A 7 -3.37 -15.34 -36.77
C ARG A 7 -4.63 -16.17 -36.99
N GLU A 8 -4.98 -17.05 -36.08
CA GLU A 8 -6.22 -17.80 -36.12
C GLU A 8 -7.38 -16.94 -35.56
N LYS A 9 -8.55 -17.07 -36.15
CA LYS A 9 -9.76 -16.39 -35.72
C LYS A 9 -10.20 -16.92 -34.36
N LYS A 10 -10.37 -16.01 -33.38
CA LYS A 10 -10.91 -16.31 -32.05
C LYS A 10 -12.29 -15.70 -31.88
N THR A 11 -13.08 -16.29 -31.03
CA THR A 11 -14.36 -15.73 -30.60
C THR A 11 -14.15 -14.54 -29.67
N TRP A 12 -14.95 -13.51 -29.85
CA TRP A 12 -14.98 -12.39 -28.94
C TRP A 12 -15.57 -12.84 -27.60
N ARG A 13 -15.09 -12.25 -26.53
CA ARG A 13 -15.65 -12.46 -25.18
C ARG A 13 -17.13 -12.07 -25.08
N TRP A 14 -17.58 -11.20 -25.99
CA TRP A 14 -18.97 -10.74 -26.08
C TRP A 14 -19.57 -11.09 -27.44
N GLY A 15 -20.81 -11.56 -27.44
CA GLY A 15 -21.57 -11.74 -28.67
C GLY A 15 -21.83 -10.39 -29.37
N LYS A 16 -22.16 -10.44 -30.67
CA LYS A 16 -22.35 -9.27 -31.53
C LYS A 16 -23.34 -8.24 -30.96
N ALA A 17 -24.45 -8.69 -30.38
CA ALA A 17 -25.45 -7.82 -29.75
C ALA A 17 -24.88 -7.03 -28.57
N THR A 18 -24.17 -7.71 -27.67
CA THR A 18 -23.52 -7.08 -26.50
C THR A 18 -22.41 -6.12 -26.92
N PHE A 19 -21.62 -6.48 -27.93
CA PHE A 19 -20.58 -5.61 -28.48
C PHE A 19 -21.19 -4.33 -29.04
N ASN A 20 -22.23 -4.42 -29.87
CA ASN A 20 -22.89 -3.25 -30.43
C ASN A 20 -23.47 -2.30 -29.37
N LYS A 21 -23.97 -2.86 -28.25
CA LYS A 21 -24.47 -2.07 -27.12
C LYS A 21 -23.36 -1.33 -26.35
N LEU A 22 -22.15 -1.90 -26.29
CA LEU A 22 -21.06 -1.41 -25.46
C LEU A 22 -20.00 -0.59 -26.24
N LYS A 23 -19.95 -0.71 -27.56
CA LYS A 23 -18.83 -0.20 -28.37
C LYS A 23 -18.59 1.31 -28.22
N ASP A 24 -19.63 2.11 -28.08
CA ASP A 24 -19.52 3.57 -28.05
C ASP A 24 -19.30 4.12 -26.63
N THR A 25 -19.71 3.38 -25.60
CA THR A 25 -19.69 3.86 -24.20
C THR A 25 -18.64 3.18 -23.33
N GLU A 26 -18.50 1.86 -23.45
CA GLU A 26 -17.69 1.04 -22.55
C GLU A 26 -16.42 0.47 -23.19
N LEU A 27 -16.33 0.49 -24.51
CA LEU A 27 -15.17 -0.05 -25.22
C LEU A 27 -14.33 1.09 -25.81
N PHE A 28 -13.03 0.82 -25.95
CA PHE A 28 -12.12 1.66 -26.73
C PHE A 28 -11.07 0.80 -27.40
N VAL A 29 -10.59 1.28 -28.53
CA VAL A 29 -9.54 0.62 -29.31
C VAL A 29 -8.23 1.36 -29.09
N LYS A 30 -7.17 0.62 -28.83
CA LYS A 30 -5.81 1.15 -28.73
C LYS A 30 -4.88 0.33 -29.62
N GLU A 31 -4.04 1.03 -30.34
CA GLU A 31 -2.93 0.41 -31.06
C GLU A 31 -1.79 0.11 -30.07
N VAL A 32 -1.32 -1.14 -30.10
CA VAL A 32 -0.22 -1.61 -29.25
C VAL A 32 0.71 -2.43 -30.13
N LYS A 33 1.91 -1.92 -30.38
CA LYS A 33 2.93 -2.59 -31.22
C LYS A 33 2.41 -2.94 -32.62
N GLY A 34 1.73 -2.00 -33.28
CA GLY A 34 1.17 -2.20 -34.64
C GLY A 34 -0.09 -3.07 -34.70
N GLU A 35 -0.64 -3.49 -33.57
CA GLU A 35 -1.89 -4.27 -33.51
C GLU A 35 -2.98 -3.48 -32.82
N TYR A 36 -4.21 -3.53 -33.35
CA TYR A 36 -5.37 -2.93 -32.70
C TYR A 36 -5.96 -3.87 -31.64
N ARG A 37 -6.07 -3.39 -30.40
CA ARG A 37 -6.64 -4.13 -29.28
C ARG A 37 -7.86 -3.42 -28.72
N VAL A 38 -8.92 -4.18 -28.44
CA VAL A 38 -10.15 -3.68 -27.84
C VAL A 38 -10.09 -3.85 -26.34
N TYR A 39 -10.33 -2.78 -25.61
CA TYR A 39 -10.33 -2.74 -24.16
C TYR A 39 -11.70 -2.34 -23.65
N LYS A 40 -12.12 -2.88 -22.49
CA LYS A 40 -13.29 -2.43 -21.76
C LYS A 40 -12.85 -1.40 -20.71
N LYS A 41 -13.57 -0.27 -20.65
CA LYS A 41 -13.37 0.72 -19.59
C LYS A 41 -13.68 0.11 -18.23
N ARG A 42 -12.79 0.28 -17.25
CA ARG A 42 -13.03 -0.05 -15.85
C ARG A 42 -13.33 1.26 -15.11
N ARG A 43 -14.55 1.40 -14.65
CA ARG A 43 -14.95 2.59 -13.91
C ARG A 43 -14.64 2.44 -12.44
N LEU A 44 -14.17 3.52 -11.80
CA LEU A 44 -13.82 3.51 -10.36
C LEU A 44 -15.00 3.08 -9.49
N LYS A 45 -16.22 3.54 -9.80
CA LYS A 45 -17.44 3.18 -9.05
C LYS A 45 -17.79 1.68 -9.07
N THR A 46 -17.35 0.95 -10.08
CA THR A 46 -17.61 -0.49 -10.22
C THR A 46 -16.38 -1.35 -9.95
N ASN A 47 -15.27 -0.71 -9.59
CA ASN A 47 -14.03 -1.42 -9.31
C ASN A 47 -13.98 -1.79 -7.82
N THR A 48 -14.20 -3.05 -7.52
CA THR A 48 -14.10 -3.61 -6.16
C THR A 48 -12.66 -3.76 -5.64
N GLY A 49 -11.71 -3.11 -6.31
CA GLY A 49 -10.29 -3.22 -5.98
C GLY A 49 -9.60 -4.42 -6.62
N LYS A 50 -8.38 -4.67 -6.22
CA LYS A 50 -7.61 -5.85 -6.60
C LYS A 50 -7.48 -6.76 -5.38
N ARG A 51 -7.64 -8.06 -5.59
CA ARG A 51 -7.30 -9.03 -4.54
C ARG A 51 -5.80 -8.92 -4.24
N PRO A 52 -5.38 -8.97 -2.97
CA PRO A 52 -3.98 -9.01 -2.62
C PRO A 52 -3.32 -10.24 -3.26
N LYS A 53 -2.05 -10.10 -3.61
CA LYS A 53 -1.24 -11.23 -4.11
C LYS A 53 -0.79 -12.07 -2.93
N THR A 54 -0.56 -13.35 -3.16
CA THR A 54 0.03 -14.25 -2.16
C THR A 54 1.53 -14.01 -1.98
N VAL A 55 2.19 -13.44 -2.99
CA VAL A 55 3.62 -13.08 -2.95
C VAL A 55 3.77 -11.58 -3.22
N TRP A 56 4.48 -10.89 -2.34
CA TRP A 56 4.76 -9.45 -2.39
C TRP A 56 6.24 -9.23 -2.72
N TYR A 57 6.53 -9.01 -4.01
CA TYR A 57 7.91 -8.89 -4.54
C TYR A 57 8.21 -7.49 -5.12
N GLU A 58 7.30 -6.54 -4.98
CA GLU A 58 7.48 -5.19 -5.50
C GLU A 58 8.57 -4.45 -4.69
N SER A 59 9.36 -3.59 -5.33
CA SER A 59 10.47 -2.86 -4.70
C SER A 59 10.06 -2.01 -3.50
N LYS A 60 8.79 -1.60 -3.42
CA LYS A 60 8.27 -0.89 -2.23
C LYS A 60 8.32 -1.70 -0.94
N TYR A 61 8.38 -3.04 -1.03
CA TYR A 61 8.48 -3.90 0.15
C TYR A 61 9.91 -4.13 0.63
N ASP A 62 10.90 -3.54 -0.06
CA ASP A 62 12.29 -3.60 0.37
C ASP A 62 12.48 -2.90 1.73
N ALA A 63 13.04 -3.65 2.68
CA ALA A 63 13.26 -3.16 4.04
C ALA A 63 14.48 -2.23 4.13
N SER A 64 15.44 -2.32 3.20
CA SER A 64 16.58 -1.41 3.19
C SER A 64 16.14 0.01 2.87
N SER A 65 15.41 0.19 1.79
CA SER A 65 14.94 1.51 1.35
C SER A 65 13.78 2.02 2.21
N ASN A 66 12.76 1.19 2.44
CA ASN A 66 11.51 1.59 3.06
C ASN A 66 11.37 1.18 4.54
N GLY A 67 12.45 0.72 5.11
CA GLY A 67 12.62 0.44 6.53
C GLY A 67 13.81 1.22 7.08
N ILE A 68 15.06 0.79 6.78
CA ILE A 68 16.29 1.37 7.34
C ILE A 68 16.47 2.83 6.91
N MET A 69 16.43 3.13 5.61
CA MET A 69 16.62 4.51 5.12
C MET A 69 15.51 5.43 5.60
N LEU A 70 14.26 4.97 5.64
CA LEU A 70 13.15 5.73 6.20
C LEU A 70 13.38 6.04 7.68
N LEU A 71 13.77 5.04 8.47
CA LEU A 71 14.02 5.24 9.91
C LEU A 71 15.19 6.21 10.15
N ASN A 72 16.28 6.08 9.37
CA ASN A 72 17.40 7.00 9.42
C ASN A 72 16.97 8.45 9.09
N LYS A 73 16.06 8.63 8.12
CA LYS A 73 15.50 9.95 7.77
C LYS A 73 14.68 10.52 8.94
N ILE A 74 13.84 9.71 9.57
CA ILE A 74 13.01 10.13 10.73
C ILE A 74 13.89 10.61 11.89
N PHE A 75 15.02 9.93 12.14
CA PHE A 75 15.91 10.25 13.25
C PHE A 75 17.03 11.25 12.90
N GLY A 76 17.25 11.54 11.62
CA GLY A 76 18.37 12.35 11.17
C GLY A 76 19.76 11.73 11.42
N LYS A 77 19.82 10.45 11.74
CA LYS A 77 21.06 9.70 12.01
C LYS A 77 20.99 8.28 11.45
N ARG A 78 22.17 7.64 11.26
CA ARG A 78 22.27 6.24 10.77
C ARG A 78 22.29 5.26 11.92
N ASN A 79 22.01 4.00 11.58
CA ASN A 79 22.11 2.84 12.50
C ASN A 79 21.21 2.96 13.75
N VAL A 80 20.03 3.52 13.57
CA VAL A 80 19.05 3.65 14.66
C VAL A 80 18.52 2.28 15.08
N PHE A 81 18.26 1.41 14.11
CA PHE A 81 17.78 0.05 14.33
C PHE A 81 18.13 -0.84 13.13
N ASN A 82 18.52 -2.10 13.37
CA ASN A 82 19.09 -2.94 12.33
C ASN A 82 18.08 -3.55 11.35
N TYR A 83 16.88 -3.89 11.80
CA TYR A 83 15.92 -4.68 11.03
C TYR A 83 14.49 -4.09 11.04
N PRO A 84 14.29 -2.80 10.74
CA PRO A 84 12.96 -2.24 10.64
C PRO A 84 12.25 -2.85 9.43
N LYS A 85 10.96 -3.12 9.56
CA LYS A 85 10.14 -3.59 8.44
C LYS A 85 9.87 -2.45 7.45
N SER A 86 9.64 -2.80 6.18
CA SER A 86 9.14 -1.83 5.20
C SER A 86 7.80 -1.29 5.64
N ILE A 87 7.65 0.04 5.65
CA ILE A 87 6.39 0.70 5.98
C ILE A 87 5.26 0.26 5.02
N PHE A 88 5.56 0.06 3.75
CA PHE A 88 4.57 -0.36 2.75
C PHE A 88 4.11 -1.81 2.95
N ALA A 89 4.99 -2.69 3.41
CA ALA A 89 4.59 -4.06 3.72
C ALA A 89 3.58 -4.09 4.87
N VAL A 90 3.82 -3.32 5.92
CA VAL A 90 2.92 -3.23 7.08
C VAL A 90 1.62 -2.53 6.69
N LYS A 91 1.68 -1.41 5.94
CA LYS A 91 0.48 -0.70 5.46
C LYS A 91 -0.41 -1.59 4.61
N ASP A 92 0.16 -2.30 3.64
CA ASP A 92 -0.62 -3.16 2.76
C ASP A 92 -1.21 -4.37 3.51
N ALA A 93 -0.50 -4.92 4.51
CA ALA A 93 -1.06 -5.94 5.40
C ALA A 93 -2.27 -5.39 6.18
N LEU A 94 -2.14 -4.21 6.78
CA LEU A 94 -3.23 -3.57 7.52
C LEU A 94 -4.42 -3.24 6.62
N LYS A 95 -4.21 -2.78 5.39
CA LYS A 95 -5.28 -2.54 4.40
C LYS A 95 -6.10 -3.80 4.08
N VAL A 96 -5.50 -4.97 4.18
CA VAL A 96 -6.18 -6.24 3.92
C VAL A 96 -7.02 -6.70 5.10
N VAL A 97 -6.56 -6.47 6.33
CA VAL A 97 -7.14 -7.09 7.53
C VAL A 97 -7.88 -6.13 8.46
N SER A 98 -7.75 -4.81 8.26
CA SER A 98 -8.36 -3.83 9.14
C SER A 98 -9.40 -2.94 8.45
N HIS A 99 -10.37 -2.48 9.23
CA HIS A 99 -11.34 -1.45 8.84
C HIS A 99 -10.90 -0.07 9.34
N HIS A 100 -11.60 0.99 8.91
CA HIS A 100 -11.25 2.38 9.24
C HIS A 100 -11.24 2.71 10.76
N ASN A 101 -11.93 1.94 11.59
CA ASN A 101 -12.04 2.15 13.05
C ASN A 101 -11.46 0.98 13.87
N SER A 102 -10.58 0.17 13.28
CA SER A 102 -9.98 -0.98 13.97
C SER A 102 -8.95 -0.54 15.00
N THR A 103 -8.83 -1.29 16.09
CA THR A 103 -7.69 -1.22 17.00
C THR A 103 -6.67 -2.28 16.59
N ILE A 104 -5.45 -1.87 16.35
CA ILE A 104 -4.33 -2.71 15.93
C ILE A 104 -3.42 -2.95 17.16
N LEU A 105 -3.18 -4.21 17.48
CA LEU A 105 -2.30 -4.62 18.56
C LEU A 105 -1.04 -5.26 17.98
N ASP A 106 0.12 -4.74 18.38
CA ASP A 106 1.44 -5.28 18.02
C ASP A 106 2.23 -5.59 19.29
N PHE A 107 2.40 -6.89 19.57
CA PHE A 107 3.11 -7.37 20.76
C PHE A 107 4.64 -7.30 20.63
N PHE A 108 5.15 -7.11 19.44
CA PHE A 108 6.58 -7.09 19.13
C PHE A 108 6.93 -5.87 18.28
N SER A 109 6.58 -4.68 18.76
CA SER A 109 6.59 -3.44 17.99
C SER A 109 7.97 -3.05 17.42
N GLY A 110 9.04 -3.58 17.98
CA GLY A 110 10.40 -3.33 17.49
C GLY A 110 10.65 -1.84 17.29
N SER A 111 10.93 -1.43 16.06
CA SER A 111 11.13 -0.01 15.72
C SER A 111 9.86 0.81 15.56
N GLY A 112 8.65 0.31 15.88
CA GLY A 112 7.41 1.06 15.81
C GLY A 112 6.82 1.25 14.40
N THR A 113 7.16 0.37 13.46
CA THR A 113 6.66 0.48 12.07
C THR A 113 5.13 0.39 11.99
N THR A 114 4.51 -0.44 12.83
CA THR A 114 3.05 -0.61 12.88
C THR A 114 2.33 0.68 13.26
N GLY A 115 2.79 1.38 14.27
CA GLY A 115 2.18 2.66 14.70
C GLY A 115 2.27 3.72 13.60
N GLN A 116 3.44 3.89 12.97
CA GLN A 116 3.57 4.80 11.82
C GLN A 116 2.63 4.38 10.67
N ALA A 117 2.54 3.08 10.37
CA ALA A 117 1.66 2.58 9.31
C ALA A 117 0.20 2.92 9.56
N VAL A 118 -0.27 2.82 10.81
CA VAL A 118 -1.63 3.19 11.19
C VAL A 118 -1.87 4.69 11.02
N LEU A 119 -0.96 5.54 11.48
CA LEU A 119 -1.05 6.99 11.32
C LEU A 119 -1.11 7.39 9.84
N GLU A 120 -0.23 6.84 9.01
CA GLU A 120 -0.23 7.11 7.59
C GLU A 120 -1.50 6.62 6.88
N LEU A 121 -2.04 5.45 7.26
CA LEU A 121 -3.30 4.96 6.70
C LEU A 121 -4.47 5.87 7.06
N ASN A 122 -4.56 6.32 8.30
CA ASN A 122 -5.60 7.26 8.71
C ASN A 122 -5.52 8.57 7.91
N LYS A 123 -4.30 9.08 7.68
CA LYS A 123 -4.11 10.26 6.81
C LYS A 123 -4.53 10.01 5.36
N GLU A 124 -4.26 8.81 4.83
CA GLU A 124 -4.57 8.46 3.44
C GLU A 124 -6.07 8.28 3.17
N ASP A 125 -6.80 7.64 4.09
CA ASP A 125 -8.18 7.22 3.85
C ASP A 125 -9.21 7.87 4.78
N GLY A 126 -8.78 8.79 5.66
CA GLY A 126 -9.64 9.46 6.63
C GLY A 126 -10.12 8.53 7.73
N GLY A 127 -9.46 7.40 7.97
CA GLY A 127 -9.79 6.45 9.01
C GLY A 127 -9.44 6.96 10.41
N ASN A 128 -9.96 6.27 11.42
CA ASN A 128 -9.72 6.51 12.84
C ASN A 128 -9.23 5.21 13.51
N ARG A 129 -8.25 4.53 12.88
CA ARG A 129 -7.64 3.35 13.49
C ARG A 129 -6.80 3.77 14.68
N GLN A 130 -6.85 2.95 15.71
CA GLN A 130 -5.99 3.07 16.89
C GLN A 130 -4.93 1.98 16.88
N PHE A 131 -3.85 2.18 17.63
CA PHE A 131 -2.83 1.15 17.81
C PHE A 131 -2.40 1.05 19.27
N ILE A 132 -2.04 -0.17 19.67
CA ILE A 132 -1.41 -0.51 20.93
C ILE A 132 -0.13 -1.24 20.58
N MET A 133 1.01 -0.73 21.03
CA MET A 133 2.31 -1.33 20.79
C MET A 133 2.95 -1.78 22.08
N CYS A 134 3.42 -3.02 22.10
CA CYS A 134 4.13 -3.60 23.24
C CYS A 134 5.54 -3.99 22.79
N THR A 135 6.50 -3.82 23.68
CA THR A 135 7.88 -4.28 23.51
C THR A 135 8.47 -4.64 24.88
N ASN A 136 9.43 -5.53 24.90
CA ASN A 136 10.16 -5.92 26.11
C ASN A 136 11.20 -4.89 26.57
N ASN A 137 11.32 -3.78 25.86
CA ASN A 137 12.31 -2.73 26.10
C ASN A 137 13.78 -3.19 26.15
N GLU A 138 14.09 -4.33 25.51
CA GLU A 138 15.46 -4.82 25.39
C GLU A 138 16.33 -3.79 24.66
N ASN A 139 17.50 -3.49 25.21
CA ASN A 139 18.39 -2.44 24.72
C ASN A 139 17.72 -1.05 24.62
N GLU A 140 16.79 -0.74 25.51
CA GLU A 140 16.09 0.54 25.58
C GLU A 140 15.31 0.87 24.30
N ILE A 141 14.92 -0.15 23.53
CA ILE A 141 14.28 0.00 22.21
C ILE A 141 12.99 0.83 22.27
N CYS A 142 12.22 0.72 23.35
CA CYS A 142 11.00 1.47 23.53
C CYS A 142 11.30 2.97 23.61
N GLU A 143 12.23 3.33 24.48
CA GLU A 143 12.57 4.71 24.84
C GLU A 143 13.43 5.39 23.76
N GLU A 144 14.35 4.63 23.14
CA GLU A 144 15.30 5.18 22.18
C GLU A 144 14.84 5.12 20.72
N VAL A 145 13.90 4.22 20.40
CA VAL A 145 13.49 4.00 19.01
C VAL A 145 11.97 4.03 18.82
N THR A 146 11.22 3.17 19.52
CA THR A 146 9.79 2.99 19.23
C THR A 146 8.99 4.25 19.51
N TYR A 147 9.07 4.75 20.71
CA TYR A 147 8.34 5.95 21.15
C TYR A 147 8.81 7.22 20.41
N PRO A 148 10.12 7.51 20.31
CA PRO A 148 10.58 8.68 19.55
C PRO A 148 10.24 8.65 18.07
N ARG A 149 10.18 7.46 17.45
CA ARG A 149 9.69 7.35 16.06
C ARG A 149 8.26 7.86 15.93
N ILE A 150 7.38 7.42 16.81
CA ILE A 150 5.97 7.81 16.76
C ILE A 150 5.82 9.31 17.05
N GLN A 151 6.52 9.85 18.04
CA GLN A 151 6.53 11.29 18.29
C GLN A 151 6.95 12.07 17.03
N LYS A 152 8.07 11.71 16.42
CA LYS A 152 8.57 12.39 15.20
C LYS A 152 7.60 12.27 14.03
N VAL A 153 6.89 11.16 13.89
CA VAL A 153 5.86 11.01 12.84
C VAL A 153 4.66 11.92 13.10
N ILE A 154 4.26 12.07 14.37
CA ILE A 154 3.15 12.95 14.78
C ILE A 154 3.54 14.43 14.60
N GLU A 155 4.72 14.81 15.02
CA GLU A 155 5.20 16.20 15.00
C GLU A 155 5.70 16.64 13.61
N GLY A 156 6.16 15.69 12.80
CA GLY A 156 6.90 15.91 11.54
C GLY A 156 8.38 15.67 11.69
N TYR A 157 9.05 15.38 10.58
CA TYR A 157 10.49 15.11 10.54
C TYR A 157 11.10 15.52 9.21
N ALA A 158 12.31 16.06 9.24
CA ALA A 158 12.98 16.60 8.07
C ALA A 158 12.05 17.55 7.28
N ASP A 159 11.71 17.19 6.03
CA ASP A 159 10.82 17.92 5.13
C ASP A 159 9.41 17.29 5.04
N VAL A 160 9.03 16.48 6.05
CA VAL A 160 7.75 15.76 6.10
C VAL A 160 6.87 16.35 7.19
N ASP A 161 5.67 16.81 6.81
CA ASP A 161 4.66 17.30 7.75
C ASP A 161 4.19 16.22 8.70
N GLY A 162 3.92 16.60 9.93
CA GLY A 162 3.40 15.71 10.96
C GLY A 162 2.05 15.10 10.62
N ILE A 163 1.77 13.99 11.26
CA ILE A 163 0.49 13.28 11.14
C ILE A 163 -0.12 13.27 12.57
N PRO A 164 -1.01 14.22 12.90
CA PRO A 164 -1.62 14.27 14.22
C PRO A 164 -2.27 12.93 14.57
N ALA A 165 -1.99 12.42 15.75
CA ALA A 165 -2.74 11.31 16.30
C ALA A 165 -4.10 11.85 16.77
N ASN A 166 -5.17 11.27 16.24
CA ASN A 166 -6.50 11.48 16.84
C ASN A 166 -6.52 10.67 18.16
N ILE A 167 -6.21 11.31 19.24
CA ILE A 167 -6.25 10.75 20.60
C ILE A 167 -7.63 10.99 21.17
#